data_378a5926cdfbe55e5fd2a4f248686c19
#
_entry.id   378a5926cdfbe55e5fd2a4f248686c19
#
_cell.length_a   1.000
_cell.length_b   1.000
_cell.length_c   1.000
_cell.angle_alpha   90.00
_cell.angle_beta   90.00
_cell.angle_gamma   90.00
#
_symmetry.space_group_name_H-M   'P 1'
#
loop_
_entity.id
_entity.type
_entity.pdbx_description
1 polymer ?
#
loop_
_entity_poly.entity_id
_entity_poly.type
_entity_poly.pdbx_seq_one_letter_code
_entity_poly.pdbx_strand_id
1 'polypeptide(L)'
;MDVAFLLDKYFKGTKDVSIDVFDAQTLNDVYKDIIRSMTSHFEIEVSVLQALSYCLYEMMDNIHIHSGKPLGMAMTHYDSREKTLSILIADDGKGIKASLSENDAYKDITEADALKMCLEDKITDGKGLGFGLYTISRLVDRIGKEFILHSGTHKLERKAGEQTVSENGLWQGTLIYMVIGTSEEIDPNQIVDHRTDAAEEYNETFVETNELETLW
;
A
#
# COMPACT_ATOMS: atom_id res chain seq x y z
N MET A 1 -0.06 -2.53 17.51
CA MET A 1 1.13 -2.06 16.74
C MET A 1 1.96 -1.09 17.57
N ASP A 2 3.30 -1.16 17.54
CA ASP A 2 4.20 -0.28 18.29
C ASP A 2 4.68 0.89 17.41
N VAL A 3 4.06 2.05 17.58
CA VAL A 3 4.35 3.27 16.82
C VAL A 3 5.80 3.74 17.01
N ALA A 4 6.33 3.65 18.23
CA ALA A 4 7.70 4.10 18.51
C ALA A 4 8.74 3.25 17.78
N PHE A 5 8.51 1.93 17.73
CA PHE A 5 9.33 1.01 16.93
C PHE A 5 9.29 1.35 15.43
N LEU A 6 8.09 1.63 14.88
CA LEU A 6 7.94 1.96 13.47
C LEU A 6 8.62 3.28 13.11
N LEU A 7 8.48 4.30 13.95
CA LEU A 7 9.17 5.58 13.77
C LEU A 7 10.70 5.41 13.80
N ASP A 8 11.24 4.69 14.77
CA ASP A 8 12.70 4.47 14.86
C ASP A 8 13.23 3.66 13.67
N LYS A 9 12.46 2.70 13.18
CA LYS A 9 12.91 1.79 12.12
C LYS A 9 12.79 2.39 10.72
N TYR A 10 11.66 3.03 10.41
CA TYR A 10 11.32 3.46 9.04
C TYR A 10 11.40 4.97 8.82
N PHE A 11 11.32 5.77 9.89
CA PHE A 11 11.31 7.23 9.84
C PHE A 11 12.39 7.85 10.72
N LYS A 12 13.48 7.12 10.96
CA LYS A 12 14.56 7.57 11.84
C LYS A 12 15.17 8.91 11.40
N GLY A 13 15.15 9.89 12.31
CA GLY A 13 15.65 11.24 12.03
C GLY A 13 14.69 12.10 11.20
N THR A 14 13.54 11.58 10.83
CA THR A 14 12.49 12.28 10.10
C THR A 14 11.63 13.08 11.09
N LYS A 15 11.27 14.31 10.71
CA LYS A 15 10.29 15.14 11.41
C LYS A 15 8.98 15.14 10.63
N ASP A 16 7.89 15.51 11.31
CA ASP A 16 6.59 15.75 10.68
C ASP A 16 6.02 14.50 9.96
N VAL A 17 6.10 13.34 10.61
CA VAL A 17 5.42 12.12 10.17
C VAL A 17 3.96 12.20 10.59
N SER A 18 3.03 12.15 9.62
CA SER A 18 1.60 11.95 9.92
C SER A 18 1.35 10.51 10.33
N ILE A 19 0.46 10.31 11.29
CA ILE A 19 0.09 8.98 11.81
C ILE A 19 -1.43 8.92 11.92
N ASP A 20 -2.03 8.08 11.12
CA ASP A 20 -3.47 7.94 11.01
C ASP A 20 -3.87 6.49 11.34
N VAL A 21 -4.85 6.30 12.20
CA VAL A 21 -5.40 4.99 12.56
C VAL A 21 -6.81 4.90 12.01
N PHE A 22 -7.14 3.79 11.40
CA PHE A 22 -8.45 3.59 10.77
C PHE A 22 -9.01 2.19 11.03
N ASP A 23 -10.30 2.08 10.92
CA ASP A 23 -11.07 0.85 10.87
C ASP A 23 -12.04 0.86 9.66
N ALA A 24 -12.87 -0.15 9.52
CA ALA A 24 -13.85 -0.26 8.44
C ALA A 24 -14.83 0.94 8.36
N GLN A 25 -15.11 1.63 9.47
CA GLN A 25 -16.04 2.75 9.50
C GLN A 25 -15.36 4.07 9.15
N THR A 26 -14.09 4.21 9.48
CA THR A 26 -13.31 5.44 9.33
C THR A 26 -12.35 5.42 8.13
N LEU A 27 -12.18 4.26 7.47
CA LEU A 27 -11.24 4.09 6.35
C LEU A 27 -11.41 5.18 5.28
N ASN A 28 -12.63 5.39 4.79
CA ASN A 28 -12.90 6.36 3.74
C ASN A 28 -12.59 7.80 4.16
N ASP A 29 -12.90 8.17 5.39
CA ASP A 29 -12.64 9.52 5.91
C ASP A 29 -11.13 9.75 6.08
N VAL A 30 -10.43 8.78 6.69
CA VAL A 30 -8.97 8.84 6.85
C VAL A 30 -8.26 8.86 5.51
N TYR A 31 -8.68 8.01 4.55
CA TYR A 31 -8.15 8.03 3.20
C TYR A 31 -8.30 9.41 2.54
N LYS A 32 -9.50 10.00 2.58
CA LYS A 32 -9.77 11.34 2.03
C LYS A 32 -8.91 12.42 2.68
N ASP A 33 -8.70 12.34 4.00
CA ASP A 33 -7.87 13.30 4.73
C ASP A 33 -6.39 13.17 4.35
N ILE A 34 -5.88 11.95 4.16
CA ILE A 34 -4.52 11.72 3.67
C ILE A 34 -4.36 12.30 2.25
N ILE A 35 -5.27 11.99 1.32
CA ILE A 35 -5.22 12.52 -0.06
C ILE A 35 -5.33 14.05 -0.07
N ARG A 36 -6.23 14.62 0.72
CA ARG A 36 -6.37 16.08 0.85
C ARG A 36 -5.09 16.74 1.40
N SER A 37 -4.44 16.11 2.38
CA SER A 37 -3.15 16.57 2.89
C SER A 37 -2.07 16.53 1.81
N MET A 38 -1.99 15.45 1.05
CA MET A 38 -1.04 15.31 -0.06
C MET A 38 -1.26 16.38 -1.12
N THR A 39 -2.50 16.60 -1.53
CA THR A 39 -2.86 17.59 -2.55
C THR A 39 -2.57 19.04 -2.10
N SER A 40 -2.76 19.34 -0.81
CA SER A 40 -2.69 20.71 -0.29
C SER A 40 -1.28 21.13 0.15
N HIS A 41 -0.44 20.17 0.55
CA HIS A 41 0.84 20.48 1.23
C HIS A 41 2.07 19.89 0.55
N PHE A 42 1.91 18.92 -0.37
CA PHE A 42 3.03 18.26 -1.01
C PHE A 42 3.12 18.62 -2.50
N GLU A 43 4.33 18.72 -3.01
CA GLU A 43 4.56 18.90 -4.44
C GLU A 43 4.64 17.52 -5.09
N ILE A 44 3.51 16.98 -5.51
CA ILE A 44 3.41 15.68 -6.17
C ILE A 44 2.87 15.91 -7.58
N GLU A 45 3.53 15.30 -8.57
CA GLU A 45 3.05 15.27 -9.95
C GLU A 45 1.64 14.65 -10.00
N VAL A 46 0.73 15.26 -10.76
CA VAL A 46 -0.69 14.88 -10.80
C VAL A 46 -0.85 13.40 -11.17
N SER A 47 -0.13 12.93 -12.17
CA SER A 47 -0.17 11.55 -12.61
C SER A 47 0.32 10.55 -11.54
N VAL A 48 1.31 10.95 -10.74
CA VAL A 48 1.77 10.17 -9.58
C VAL A 48 0.69 10.11 -8.51
N LEU A 49 0.06 11.27 -8.20
CA LEU A 49 -0.99 11.31 -7.19
C LEU A 49 -2.21 10.47 -7.59
N GLN A 50 -2.58 10.47 -8.88
CA GLN A 50 -3.66 9.62 -9.40
C GLN A 50 -3.38 8.13 -9.20
N ALA A 51 -2.20 7.64 -9.62
CA ALA A 51 -1.83 6.24 -9.43
C ALA A 51 -1.69 5.88 -7.94
N LEU A 52 -1.09 6.79 -7.14
CA LEU A 52 -0.90 6.59 -5.71
C LEU A 52 -2.22 6.53 -4.94
N SER A 53 -3.20 7.36 -5.30
CA SER A 53 -4.49 7.38 -4.63
C SER A 53 -5.19 6.02 -4.70
N TYR A 54 -5.17 5.39 -5.87
CA TYR A 54 -5.67 4.03 -6.04
C TYR A 54 -4.87 3.03 -5.17
N CYS A 55 -3.54 3.03 -5.28
CA CYS A 55 -2.69 2.12 -4.50
C CYS A 55 -2.88 2.29 -2.99
N LEU A 56 -3.04 3.52 -2.50
CA LEU A 56 -3.26 3.80 -1.08
C LEU A 56 -4.59 3.22 -0.60
N TYR A 57 -5.66 3.43 -1.37
CA TYR A 57 -6.96 2.85 -1.04
C TYR A 57 -6.89 1.33 -0.96
N GLU A 58 -6.31 0.68 -1.97
CA GLU A 58 -6.12 -0.78 -2.01
C GLU A 58 -5.32 -1.29 -0.80
N MET A 59 -4.25 -0.61 -0.41
CA MET A 59 -3.48 -0.99 0.78
C MET A 59 -4.32 -0.93 2.06
N MET A 60 -5.13 0.12 2.20
CA MET A 60 -5.98 0.30 3.39
C MET A 60 -7.13 -0.70 3.40
N ASP A 61 -7.78 -0.93 2.26
CA ASP A 61 -8.90 -1.86 2.13
C ASP A 61 -8.47 -3.32 2.32
N ASN A 62 -7.28 -3.69 1.86
CA ASN A 62 -6.69 -5.01 2.12
C ASN A 62 -6.62 -5.34 3.62
N ILE A 63 -6.39 -4.36 4.49
CA ILE A 63 -6.41 -4.58 5.93
C ILE A 63 -7.82 -4.94 6.39
N HIS A 64 -8.82 -4.21 5.93
CA HIS A 64 -10.21 -4.48 6.27
C HIS A 64 -10.66 -5.87 5.81
N ILE A 65 -10.38 -6.23 4.57
CA ILE A 65 -10.85 -7.48 3.95
C ILE A 65 -10.08 -8.70 4.46
N HIS A 66 -8.76 -8.58 4.60
CA HIS A 66 -7.87 -9.74 4.73
C HIS A 66 -7.22 -9.91 6.10
N SER A 67 -7.05 -8.84 6.91
CA SER A 67 -6.30 -8.96 8.18
C SER A 67 -7.01 -9.77 9.25
N GLY A 68 -8.35 -9.74 9.26
CA GLY A 68 -9.16 -10.30 10.35
C GLY A 68 -9.09 -9.47 11.64
N LYS A 69 -8.54 -8.27 11.58
CA LYS A 69 -8.44 -7.29 12.68
C LYS A 69 -9.15 -6.00 12.32
N PRO A 70 -9.68 -5.27 13.33
CA PRO A 70 -10.45 -4.06 13.06
C PRO A 70 -9.59 -2.85 12.70
N LEU A 71 -8.33 -2.79 13.09
CA LEU A 71 -7.52 -1.58 13.01
C LEU A 71 -6.35 -1.72 12.03
N GLY A 72 -6.24 -0.71 11.16
CA GLY A 72 -5.07 -0.42 10.37
C GLY A 72 -4.40 0.89 10.79
N MET A 73 -3.16 1.09 10.36
CA MET A 73 -2.41 2.31 10.58
C MET A 73 -1.71 2.74 9.29
N ALA A 74 -1.81 4.03 8.98
CA ALA A 74 -1.06 4.69 7.92
C ALA A 74 -0.08 5.69 8.54
N MET A 75 1.14 5.73 8.01
CA MET A 75 2.13 6.75 8.35
C MET A 75 2.67 7.35 7.06
N THR A 76 2.74 8.68 6.96
CA THR A 76 3.22 9.38 5.77
C THR A 76 4.21 10.46 6.12
N HIS A 77 5.21 10.65 5.24
CA HIS A 77 6.16 11.75 5.32
C HIS A 77 6.59 12.19 3.93
N TYR A 78 6.56 13.49 3.66
CA TYR A 78 7.04 14.09 2.43
C TYR A 78 8.36 14.83 2.65
N ASP A 79 9.40 14.44 1.91
CA ASP A 79 10.67 15.17 1.85
C ASP A 79 10.69 16.09 0.63
N SER A 80 10.51 17.38 0.87
CA SER A 80 10.48 18.40 -0.19
C SER A 80 11.82 18.63 -0.88
N ARG A 81 12.95 18.26 -0.27
CA ARG A 81 14.29 18.40 -0.85
C ARG A 81 14.59 17.27 -1.81
N GLU A 82 14.31 16.05 -1.37
CA GLU A 82 14.53 14.84 -2.16
C GLU A 82 13.37 14.55 -3.13
N LYS A 83 12.25 15.30 -3.02
CA LYS A 83 11.02 15.06 -3.78
C LYS A 83 10.57 13.62 -3.66
N THR A 84 10.45 13.15 -2.43
CA THR A 84 10.02 11.78 -2.12
C THR A 84 8.90 11.76 -1.10
N LEU A 85 8.05 10.78 -1.24
CA LEU A 85 6.99 10.45 -0.30
C LEU A 85 7.27 9.07 0.30
N SER A 86 7.37 9.01 1.62
CA SER A 86 7.45 7.77 2.39
C SER A 86 6.07 7.42 2.93
N ILE A 87 5.62 6.20 2.69
CA ILE A 87 4.33 5.68 3.14
C ILE A 87 4.56 4.36 3.85
N LEU A 88 3.93 4.19 5.03
CA LEU A 88 3.87 2.93 5.74
C LEU A 88 2.40 2.62 6.03
N ILE A 89 1.94 1.44 5.64
CA ILE A 89 0.63 0.89 5.98
C ILE A 89 0.85 -0.41 6.73
N ALA A 90 0.20 -0.59 7.88
CA ALA A 90 0.40 -1.76 8.71
C ALA A 90 -0.86 -2.21 9.44
N ASP A 91 -0.92 -3.52 9.69
CA ASP A 91 -1.89 -4.19 10.55
C ASP A 91 -1.21 -5.20 11.48
N ASP A 92 -1.93 -5.71 12.47
CA ASP A 92 -1.53 -6.80 13.36
C ASP A 92 -2.40 -8.06 13.20
N GLY A 93 -2.87 -8.29 11.97
CA GLY A 93 -3.78 -9.36 11.63
C GLY A 93 -3.12 -10.72 11.39
N LYS A 94 -3.72 -11.53 10.52
CA LYS A 94 -3.25 -12.89 10.23
C LYS A 94 -2.04 -12.96 9.29
N GLY A 95 -1.77 -11.90 8.51
CA GLY A 95 -0.68 -11.82 7.56
C GLY A 95 -0.96 -12.53 6.23
N ILE A 96 -0.05 -12.30 5.27
CA ILE A 96 -0.22 -12.68 3.85
C ILE A 96 -0.31 -14.19 3.66
N LYS A 97 0.62 -14.97 4.24
CA LYS A 97 0.59 -16.43 4.10
C LYS A 97 -0.72 -17.02 4.58
N ALA A 98 -1.17 -16.64 5.79
CA ALA A 98 -2.40 -17.17 6.38
C ALA A 98 -3.63 -16.75 5.56
N SER A 99 -3.64 -15.54 4.99
CA SER A 99 -4.71 -15.09 4.10
C SER A 99 -4.74 -15.93 2.81
N LEU A 100 -3.63 -16.03 2.08
CA LEU A 100 -3.57 -16.79 0.83
C LEU A 100 -3.89 -18.28 1.04
N SER A 101 -3.49 -18.87 2.17
CA SER A 101 -3.77 -20.28 2.48
C SER A 101 -5.27 -20.60 2.71
N GLU A 102 -6.15 -19.60 2.76
CA GLU A 102 -7.60 -19.80 2.73
C GLU A 102 -8.08 -20.28 1.35
N ASN A 103 -7.31 -20.00 0.30
CA ASN A 103 -7.52 -20.57 -1.02
C ASN A 103 -6.77 -21.91 -1.13
N ASP A 104 -7.48 -22.99 -1.45
CA ASP A 104 -6.91 -24.35 -1.58
C ASP A 104 -5.71 -24.43 -2.54
N ALA A 105 -5.65 -23.53 -3.54
CA ALA A 105 -4.53 -23.45 -4.47
C ALA A 105 -3.18 -23.07 -3.80
N TYR A 106 -3.24 -22.38 -2.66
CA TYR A 106 -2.06 -21.86 -1.93
C TYR A 106 -1.93 -22.43 -0.52
N LYS A 107 -2.66 -23.48 -0.19
CA LYS A 107 -2.74 -24.09 1.15
C LYS A 107 -1.37 -24.42 1.77
N ASP A 108 -0.44 -24.92 0.98
CA ASP A 108 0.89 -25.35 1.44
C ASP A 108 2.01 -24.34 1.09
N ILE A 109 1.67 -23.09 0.77
CA ILE A 109 2.63 -22.05 0.42
C ILE A 109 3.55 -21.71 1.59
N THR A 110 4.83 -21.44 1.32
CA THR A 110 5.78 -20.93 2.33
C THR A 110 5.57 -19.42 2.55
N GLU A 111 6.02 -18.86 3.68
CA GLU A 111 5.98 -17.40 3.90
C GLU A 111 6.76 -16.65 2.83
N ALA A 112 7.96 -17.15 2.47
CA ALA A 112 8.80 -16.54 1.45
C ALA A 112 8.13 -16.51 0.07
N ASP A 113 7.45 -17.59 -0.32
CA ASP A 113 6.76 -17.65 -1.61
C ASP A 113 5.46 -16.85 -1.59
N ALA A 114 4.75 -16.82 -0.47
CA ALA A 114 3.57 -15.97 -0.31
C ALA A 114 3.89 -14.47 -0.52
N LEU A 115 5.04 -13.98 0.00
CA LEU A 115 5.49 -12.61 -0.21
C LEU A 115 5.86 -12.30 -1.67
N LYS A 116 6.34 -13.28 -2.42
CA LYS A 116 6.62 -13.10 -3.86
C LYS A 116 5.32 -13.11 -4.67
N MET A 117 4.51 -14.14 -4.44
CA MET A 117 3.30 -14.38 -5.21
C MET A 117 2.24 -13.29 -5.02
N CYS A 118 2.08 -12.72 -3.82
CA CYS A 118 1.06 -11.69 -3.58
C CYS A 118 1.28 -10.40 -4.39
N LEU A 119 2.46 -10.22 -4.99
CA LEU A 119 2.77 -9.11 -5.90
C LEU A 119 2.52 -9.45 -7.38
N GLU A 120 2.07 -10.67 -7.68
CA GLU A 120 1.73 -11.11 -9.03
C GLU A 120 0.25 -10.87 -9.34
N ASP A 121 -0.06 -10.77 -10.62
CA ASP A 121 -1.41 -10.55 -11.11
C ASP A 121 -2.38 -11.69 -10.74
N LYS A 122 -3.58 -11.36 -10.31
CA LYS A 122 -4.68 -12.29 -9.99
C LYS A 122 -4.41 -13.26 -8.84
N ILE A 123 -3.47 -12.96 -7.98
CA ILE A 123 -3.24 -13.74 -6.77
C ILE A 123 -4.17 -13.23 -5.66
N THR A 124 -5.07 -14.09 -5.20
CA THR A 124 -6.10 -13.75 -4.21
C THR A 124 -6.40 -14.94 -3.30
N ASP A 125 -6.82 -14.64 -2.08
CA ASP A 125 -7.39 -15.63 -1.13
C ASP A 125 -8.84 -16.01 -1.47
N GLY A 126 -9.40 -15.46 -2.54
CA GLY A 126 -10.79 -15.68 -2.99
C GLY A 126 -11.80 -14.63 -2.53
N LYS A 127 -11.38 -13.60 -1.80
CA LYS A 127 -12.24 -12.51 -1.31
C LYS A 127 -12.19 -11.24 -2.16
N GLY A 128 -11.20 -11.13 -3.03
CA GLY A 128 -11.02 -10.01 -3.94
C GLY A 128 -10.50 -10.47 -5.29
N LEU A 129 -10.26 -9.52 -6.19
CA LEU A 129 -9.83 -9.80 -7.57
C LEU A 129 -8.31 -10.02 -7.68
N GLY A 130 -7.53 -9.76 -6.63
CA GLY A 130 -6.08 -9.96 -6.58
C GLY A 130 -5.26 -8.91 -7.33
N PHE A 131 -5.76 -7.68 -7.43
CA PHE A 131 -5.08 -6.61 -8.17
C PHE A 131 -4.33 -5.62 -7.28
N GLY A 132 -4.73 -5.44 -6.03
CA GLY A 132 -4.22 -4.37 -5.15
C GLY A 132 -2.70 -4.39 -4.98
N LEU A 133 -2.13 -5.48 -4.47
CA LEU A 133 -0.68 -5.59 -4.28
C LEU A 133 0.10 -5.67 -5.60
N TYR A 134 -0.50 -6.22 -6.66
CA TYR A 134 0.07 -6.17 -8.00
C TYR A 134 0.20 -4.73 -8.53
N THR A 135 -0.83 -3.91 -8.38
CA THR A 135 -0.80 -2.50 -8.79
C THR A 135 0.25 -1.70 -8.02
N ILE A 136 0.37 -1.94 -6.70
CA ILE A 136 1.43 -1.37 -5.87
C ILE A 136 2.82 -1.77 -6.39
N SER A 137 2.99 -3.05 -6.74
CA SER A 137 4.23 -3.55 -7.35
C SER A 137 4.61 -2.77 -8.61
N ARG A 138 3.65 -2.49 -9.49
CA ARG A 138 3.86 -1.70 -10.73
C ARG A 138 4.23 -0.24 -10.44
N LEU A 139 3.58 0.39 -9.47
CA LEU A 139 3.93 1.75 -9.04
C LEU A 139 5.36 1.79 -8.52
N VAL A 140 5.73 0.83 -7.67
CA VAL A 140 7.09 0.71 -7.13
C VAL A 140 8.13 0.44 -8.23
N ASP A 141 7.82 -0.40 -9.21
CA ASP A 141 8.72 -0.67 -10.34
C ASP A 141 8.95 0.58 -11.19
N ARG A 142 8.00 1.51 -11.23
CA ARG A 142 8.08 2.72 -12.07
C ARG A 142 8.79 3.89 -11.39
N ILE A 143 8.45 4.18 -10.13
CA ILE A 143 8.93 5.36 -9.39
C ILE A 143 9.42 5.04 -7.96
N GLY A 144 9.44 3.77 -7.57
CA GLY A 144 9.88 3.35 -6.24
C GLY A 144 11.39 3.48 -6.06
N LYS A 145 11.80 4.03 -4.93
CA LYS A 145 13.20 4.07 -4.47
C LYS A 145 13.48 2.96 -3.46
N GLU A 146 12.50 2.62 -2.66
CA GLU A 146 12.56 1.56 -1.67
C GLU A 146 11.17 0.96 -1.48
N PHE A 147 11.08 -0.34 -1.31
CA PHE A 147 9.85 -1.05 -0.99
C PHE A 147 10.16 -2.21 -0.04
N ILE A 148 9.39 -2.31 1.03
CA ILE A 148 9.47 -3.39 2.00
C ILE A 148 8.06 -3.93 2.24
N LEU A 149 7.91 -5.24 2.07
CA LEU A 149 6.73 -6.00 2.44
C LEU A 149 7.12 -7.00 3.53
N HIS A 150 6.59 -6.85 4.72
CA HIS A 150 6.92 -7.72 5.86
C HIS A 150 5.64 -8.38 6.39
N SER A 151 5.65 -9.71 6.48
CA SER A 151 4.55 -10.49 7.07
C SER A 151 5.08 -11.82 7.61
N GLY A 152 4.68 -12.18 8.83
CA GLY A 152 5.23 -13.33 9.52
C GLY A 152 6.71 -13.15 9.86
N THR A 153 7.53 -14.16 9.60
CA THR A 153 8.97 -14.16 9.87
C THR A 153 9.82 -13.80 8.65
N HIS A 154 9.19 -13.31 7.56
CA HIS A 154 9.88 -12.97 6.32
C HIS A 154 9.56 -11.56 5.86
N LYS A 155 10.53 -10.93 5.21
CA LYS A 155 10.37 -9.68 4.49
C LYS A 155 10.83 -9.81 3.05
N LEU A 156 10.14 -9.12 2.15
CA LEU A 156 10.55 -8.85 0.78
C LEU A 156 10.99 -7.40 0.70
N GLU A 157 12.15 -7.16 0.11
CA GLU A 157 12.69 -5.82 -0.12
C GLU A 157 12.98 -5.64 -1.61
N ARG A 158 12.62 -4.46 -2.15
CA ARG A 158 13.06 -3.98 -3.47
C ARG A 158 13.80 -2.67 -3.28
N LYS A 159 15.03 -2.62 -3.76
CA LYS A 159 15.89 -1.43 -3.70
C LYS A 159 16.89 -1.45 -4.84
N ALA A 160 17.05 -0.34 -5.53
CA ALA A 160 17.98 -0.19 -6.65
C ALA A 160 17.80 -1.25 -7.78
N GLY A 161 16.56 -1.69 -8.02
CA GLY A 161 16.23 -2.70 -9.04
C GLY A 161 16.44 -4.16 -8.62
N GLU A 162 16.92 -4.39 -7.40
CA GLU A 162 17.08 -5.74 -6.85
C GLU A 162 15.91 -6.10 -5.93
N GLN A 163 15.45 -7.34 -6.02
CA GLN A 163 14.45 -7.90 -5.10
C GLN A 163 15.05 -9.04 -4.30
N THR A 164 14.90 -8.97 -2.98
CA THR A 164 15.34 -10.01 -2.05
C THR A 164 14.23 -10.43 -1.10
N VAL A 165 14.19 -11.71 -0.73
CA VAL A 165 13.34 -12.22 0.35
C VAL A 165 14.26 -12.82 1.41
N SER A 166 14.08 -12.43 2.66
CA SER A 166 14.92 -12.89 3.77
C SER A 166 14.10 -13.12 5.04
N GLU A 167 14.61 -13.98 5.91
CA GLU A 167 14.10 -14.09 7.27
C GLU A 167 14.29 -12.76 8.03
N ASN A 168 13.33 -12.44 8.85
CA ASN A 168 13.34 -11.25 9.71
C ASN A 168 12.63 -11.57 11.03
N GLY A 169 12.71 -10.68 12.00
CA GLY A 169 11.92 -10.80 13.23
C GLY A 169 10.42 -10.86 12.92
N LEU A 170 9.65 -11.52 13.78
CA LEU A 170 8.21 -11.68 13.58
C LEU A 170 7.50 -10.32 13.50
N TRP A 171 6.74 -10.10 12.42
CA TRP A 171 5.69 -9.10 12.33
C TRP A 171 4.33 -9.81 12.28
N GLN A 172 3.53 -9.64 13.31
CA GLN A 172 2.18 -10.15 13.31
C GLN A 172 1.31 -9.26 12.40
N GLY A 173 0.75 -9.85 11.32
CA GLY A 173 -0.01 -9.12 10.31
C GLY A 173 0.80 -8.80 9.06
N THR A 174 0.50 -7.66 8.44
CA THR A 174 1.18 -7.17 7.24
C THR A 174 1.70 -5.75 7.46
N LEU A 175 2.89 -5.47 6.96
CA LEU A 175 3.48 -4.15 6.91
C LEU A 175 4.00 -3.89 5.50
N ILE A 176 3.57 -2.79 4.91
CA ILE A 176 4.05 -2.27 3.63
C ILE A 176 4.72 -0.93 3.92
N TYR A 177 5.99 -0.80 3.56
CA TYR A 177 6.70 0.47 3.56
C TYR A 177 7.24 0.75 2.16
N MET A 178 7.03 1.96 1.67
CA MET A 178 7.58 2.38 0.39
C MET A 178 8.05 3.83 0.43
N VAL A 179 9.08 4.11 -0.36
CA VAL A 179 9.55 5.44 -0.70
C VAL A 179 9.44 5.61 -2.21
N ILE A 180 8.68 6.59 -2.66
CA ILE A 180 8.46 6.87 -4.08
C ILE A 180 8.94 8.27 -4.46
N GLY A 181 9.38 8.44 -5.72
CA GLY A 181 9.60 9.75 -6.32
C GLY A 181 8.27 10.46 -6.60
N THR A 182 8.22 11.78 -6.46
CA THR A 182 6.97 12.55 -6.61
C THR A 182 6.97 13.52 -7.79
N SER A 183 8.08 13.65 -8.52
CA SER A 183 8.26 14.65 -9.57
C SER A 183 8.32 14.09 -10.99
N GLU A 184 8.24 12.77 -11.16
CA GLU A 184 8.25 12.14 -12.48
C GLU A 184 6.83 12.07 -13.05
N GLU A 185 6.66 12.47 -14.30
CA GLU A 185 5.43 12.21 -15.05
C GLU A 185 5.33 10.72 -15.38
N ILE A 186 4.21 10.10 -15.06
CA ILE A 186 3.92 8.70 -15.35
C ILE A 186 2.58 8.59 -16.09
N ASP A 187 2.32 7.45 -16.70
CA ASP A 187 0.98 7.15 -17.21
C ASP A 187 0.22 6.32 -16.15
N PRO A 188 -0.78 6.90 -15.46
CA PRO A 188 -1.53 6.18 -14.43
C PRO A 188 -2.20 4.91 -14.98
N ASN A 189 -2.59 4.90 -16.26
CA ASN A 189 -3.22 3.76 -16.90
C ASN A 189 -2.27 2.55 -17.04
N GLN A 190 -0.98 2.80 -17.07
CA GLN A 190 0.04 1.73 -17.05
C GLN A 190 0.23 1.14 -15.66
N ILE A 191 -0.17 1.83 -14.61
CA ILE A 191 -0.10 1.37 -13.22
C ILE A 191 -1.41 0.67 -12.86
N VAL A 192 -2.51 1.40 -12.98
CA VAL A 192 -3.87 0.90 -12.76
C VAL A 192 -4.35 0.30 -14.10
N ASP A 193 -4.26 -1.01 -14.23
CA ASP A 193 -4.71 -1.70 -15.44
C ASP A 193 -6.23 -1.48 -15.59
N HIS A 194 -6.68 -0.76 -16.62
CA HIS A 194 -8.09 -0.54 -16.93
C HIS A 194 -8.75 -1.85 -17.40
N ARG A 195 -8.80 -2.82 -16.52
CA ARG A 195 -9.72 -3.93 -16.66
C ARG A 195 -11.09 -3.41 -16.26
N THR A 196 -12.10 -3.70 -17.07
CA THR A 196 -13.48 -3.26 -16.86
C THR A 196 -13.96 -3.46 -15.43
N ASP A 197 -13.53 -4.53 -14.77
CA ASP A 197 -13.95 -4.90 -13.43
C ASP A 197 -13.33 -3.98 -12.34
N ALA A 198 -12.06 -3.65 -12.46
CA ALA A 198 -11.38 -2.72 -11.51
C ALA A 198 -11.82 -1.27 -11.74
N ALA A 199 -12.14 -0.89 -13.00
CA ALA A 199 -12.64 0.43 -13.32
C ALA A 199 -14.09 0.64 -12.83
N GLU A 200 -14.92 -0.41 -12.82
CA GLU A 200 -16.27 -0.35 -12.27
C GLU A 200 -16.23 -0.18 -10.75
N GLU A 201 -15.42 -0.98 -10.04
CA GLU A 201 -15.24 -0.88 -8.59
C GLU A 201 -14.63 0.48 -8.18
N TYR A 202 -13.64 0.96 -8.91
CA TYR A 202 -13.07 2.29 -8.74
C TYR A 202 -14.11 3.38 -8.98
N ASN A 203 -14.89 3.30 -10.06
CA ASN A 203 -15.93 4.27 -10.37
C ASN A 203 -17.06 4.26 -9.36
N GLU A 204 -17.52 3.10 -8.88
CA GLU A 204 -18.54 3.03 -7.82
C GLU A 204 -18.05 3.65 -6.51
N THR A 205 -16.77 3.48 -6.17
CA THR A 205 -16.20 4.01 -4.92
C THR A 205 -15.82 5.49 -5.00
N PHE A 206 -15.41 5.99 -6.17
CA PHE A 206 -14.81 7.33 -6.33
C PHE A 206 -15.63 8.29 -7.20
N VAL A 207 -16.50 7.83 -8.10
CA VAL A 207 -17.33 8.69 -8.97
C VAL A 207 -18.60 9.20 -8.28
N GLU A 208 -19.11 8.54 -7.26
CA GLU A 208 -20.18 9.11 -6.42
C GLU A 208 -19.74 10.32 -5.58
N THR A 209 -18.44 10.58 -5.49
CA THR A 209 -17.92 11.81 -4.89
C THR A 209 -17.58 12.82 -5.98
N ASN A 210 -18.59 13.55 -6.47
CA ASN A 210 -18.46 14.79 -7.27
C ASN A 210 -17.48 15.84 -6.67
N GLU A 211 -16.86 15.56 -5.54
CA GLU A 211 -15.87 16.41 -4.90
C GLU A 211 -14.46 16.23 -5.50
N LEU A 212 -14.14 15.08 -6.11
CA LEU A 212 -12.86 14.90 -6.77
C LEU A 212 -12.80 15.56 -8.14
N GLU A 213 -13.93 15.67 -8.87
CA GLU A 213 -14.00 16.42 -10.13
C GLU A 213 -13.81 17.94 -9.92
N THR A 214 -13.97 18.45 -8.72
CA THR A 214 -13.73 19.86 -8.38
C THR A 214 -12.31 20.13 -7.87
N LEU A 215 -11.50 19.12 -7.67
CA LEU A 215 -10.09 19.22 -7.26
C LEU A 215 -9.10 19.18 -8.45
N TRP A 216 -9.60 18.96 -9.70
CA TRP A 216 -8.79 18.88 -10.93
C TRP A 216 -9.12 19.97 -11.94
#